data_674190607828df285fceb557ac83a117
#
_entry.id   674190607828df285fceb557ac83a117
#
_cell.length_a   1.000
_cell.length_b   1.000
_cell.length_c   1.000
_cell.angle_alpha   90.00
_cell.angle_beta   90.00
_cell.angle_gamma   90.00
#
_symmetry.space_group_name_H-M   'P 1'
#
loop_
_entity.id
_entity.type
_entity.pdbx_description
1 polymer ?
#
loop_
_entity_poly.entity_id
_entity_poly.type
_entity_poly.pdbx_seq_one_letter_code
_entity_poly.pdbx_strand_id
1 'polypeptide(L)'
;MRNHFQHRLKQDEECFFKTLYERVPEEFRVMLNKQYRCHSHIMEVFNHFYGGSRTGLMVGKKHQDDEKQHGLTVKINGNTVLDREHHIYFIDCDERESSAYEGSTSKINEQEAQVAMMLLKALDQASGDLLKNGKIKASKEKKI
;
A
#
# COMPACT_ATOMS: atom_id res chain seq x y z
N MET A 1 41.34 -2.71 -10.60
CA MET A 1 40.63 -1.57 -10.00
C MET A 1 39.12 -1.76 -9.81
N ARG A 2 38.43 -2.71 -10.45
CA ARG A 2 36.97 -2.94 -10.26
C ARG A 2 36.59 -3.60 -8.92
N ASN A 3 37.44 -4.41 -8.32
CA ASN A 3 37.10 -5.17 -7.10
C ASN A 3 37.08 -4.35 -5.80
N HIS A 4 37.77 -3.20 -5.79
CA HIS A 4 37.79 -2.35 -4.57
C HIS A 4 36.53 -1.53 -4.38
N PHE A 5 35.83 -1.18 -5.49
CA PHE A 5 34.60 -0.42 -5.45
C PHE A 5 33.41 -1.29 -5.03
N GLN A 6 33.37 -2.55 -5.49
CA GLN A 6 32.32 -3.50 -5.08
C GLN A 6 32.44 -3.94 -3.63
N HIS A 7 33.65 -3.95 -3.05
CA HIS A 7 33.85 -4.27 -1.63
C HIS A 7 33.40 -3.12 -0.72
N ARG A 8 33.53 -1.85 -1.14
CA ARG A 8 33.03 -0.70 -0.40
C ARG A 8 31.49 -0.64 -0.41
N LEU A 9 30.85 -0.90 -1.54
CA LEU A 9 29.39 -0.91 -1.63
C LEU A 9 28.74 -1.98 -0.73
N LYS A 10 29.39 -3.13 -0.52
CA LYS A 10 28.91 -4.18 0.39
C LYS A 10 29.05 -3.81 1.88
N GLN A 11 30.00 -2.96 2.25
CA GLN A 11 30.18 -2.51 3.65
C GLN A 11 29.23 -1.36 4.01
N ASP A 12 28.85 -0.54 3.05
CA ASP A 12 27.92 0.59 3.28
C ASP A 12 26.43 0.15 3.29
N GLU A 13 26.12 -1.10 2.89
CA GLU A 13 24.75 -1.65 2.90
C GLU A 13 24.33 -2.26 4.25
N GLU A 14 25.22 -2.40 5.21
CA GLU A 14 24.79 -2.81 6.56
C GLU A 14 24.02 -1.67 7.22
N CYS A 15 22.69 -1.82 7.23
CA CYS A 15 21.81 -0.90 7.91
C CYS A 15 22.24 -0.77 9.38
N PHE A 16 22.74 0.43 9.76
CA PHE A 16 23.20 0.72 11.13
C PHE A 16 22.19 0.27 12.19
N PHE A 17 20.89 0.44 11.91
CA PHE A 17 19.83 0.00 12.81
C PHE A 17 19.83 -1.52 13.00
N LYS A 18 20.04 -2.31 11.94
CA LYS A 18 20.12 -3.77 12.01
C LYS A 18 21.29 -4.19 12.90
N THR A 19 22.46 -3.62 12.66
CA THR A 19 23.68 -3.90 13.44
C THR A 19 23.49 -3.55 14.91
N LEU A 20 22.87 -2.41 15.21
CA LEU A 20 22.55 -2.01 16.58
C LEU A 20 21.56 -2.98 17.22
N TYR A 21 20.48 -3.30 16.51
CA TYR A 21 19.45 -4.22 17.00
C TYR A 21 20.02 -5.60 17.33
N GLU A 22 20.91 -6.13 16.52
CA GLU A 22 21.54 -7.43 16.73
C GLU A 22 22.49 -7.45 17.94
N ARG A 23 23.09 -6.29 18.31
CA ARG A 23 24.00 -6.15 19.45
C ARG A 23 23.30 -5.89 20.78
N VAL A 24 22.09 -5.36 20.74
CA VAL A 24 21.32 -5.08 21.97
C VAL A 24 20.83 -6.41 22.56
N PRO A 25 20.99 -6.66 23.88
CA PRO A 25 20.43 -7.84 24.55
C PRO A 25 18.92 -7.98 24.32
N GLU A 26 18.43 -9.21 24.26
CA GLU A 26 17.03 -9.50 23.89
C GLU A 26 16.02 -8.84 24.85
N GLU A 27 16.36 -8.76 26.14
CA GLU A 27 15.55 -8.12 27.18
C GLU A 27 15.34 -6.62 26.95
N PHE A 28 16.16 -5.97 26.11
CA PHE A 28 16.01 -4.57 25.72
C PHE A 28 15.39 -4.38 24.34
N ARG A 29 14.98 -5.47 23.68
CA ARG A 29 14.33 -5.42 22.37
C ARG A 29 12.82 -5.47 22.55
N VAL A 30 12.12 -4.48 22.06
CA VAL A 30 10.66 -4.42 22.11
C VAL A 30 10.11 -4.32 20.70
N MET A 31 9.21 -5.24 20.39
CA MET A 31 8.46 -5.19 19.12
C MET A 31 7.18 -4.38 19.32
N LEU A 32 7.02 -3.33 18.52
CA LEU A 32 5.78 -2.57 18.46
C LEU A 32 4.81 -3.27 17.51
N ASN A 33 3.99 -4.16 18.06
CA ASN A 33 3.12 -5.03 17.28
C ASN A 33 1.67 -4.54 17.13
N LYS A 34 1.31 -3.42 17.75
CA LYS A 34 -0.03 -2.82 17.60
C LYS A 34 0.01 -1.69 16.59
N GLN A 35 -0.78 -1.79 15.55
CA GLN A 35 -0.96 -0.74 14.57
C GLN A 35 -2.37 -0.13 14.68
N TYR A 36 -2.45 1.19 14.43
CA TYR A 36 -3.68 1.99 14.54
C TYR A 36 -4.01 2.69 13.22
N ARG A 37 -3.24 2.42 12.15
CA ARG A 37 -3.28 3.20 10.90
C ARG A 37 -4.32 2.70 9.92
N CYS A 38 -4.33 1.39 9.66
CA CYS A 38 -5.10 0.82 8.57
C CYS A 38 -6.06 -0.28 9.02
N HIS A 39 -6.98 -0.63 8.14
CA HIS A 39 -7.85 -1.81 8.27
C HIS A 39 -7.00 -3.09 8.32
N SER A 40 -7.52 -4.14 9.00
CA SER A 40 -6.82 -5.42 9.14
C SER A 40 -6.46 -6.05 7.80
N HIS A 41 -7.33 -5.99 6.79
CA HIS A 41 -7.03 -6.53 5.45
C HIS A 41 -5.77 -5.90 4.84
N ILE A 42 -5.56 -4.59 5.03
CA ILE A 42 -4.33 -3.92 4.55
C ILE A 42 -3.13 -4.39 5.38
N MET A 43 -3.31 -4.55 6.70
CA MET A 43 -2.26 -5.02 7.59
C MET A 43 -1.79 -6.44 7.20
N GLU A 44 -2.68 -7.32 6.82
CA GLU A 44 -2.38 -8.71 6.47
C GLU A 44 -1.36 -8.83 5.34
N VAL A 45 -1.37 -7.92 4.36
CA VAL A 45 -0.43 -7.93 3.23
C VAL A 45 1.03 -7.85 3.68
N PHE A 46 1.31 -6.96 4.64
CA PHE A 46 2.67 -6.80 5.11
C PHE A 46 2.95 -7.54 6.43
N ASN A 47 1.93 -8.09 7.08
CA ASN A 47 2.10 -8.83 8.33
C ASN A 47 2.97 -10.09 8.17
N HIS A 48 3.03 -10.64 6.96
CA HIS A 48 3.93 -11.73 6.62
C HIS A 48 5.40 -11.40 6.94
N PHE A 49 5.81 -10.15 6.71
CA PHE A 49 7.16 -9.67 7.00
C PHE A 49 7.42 -9.43 8.49
N TYR A 50 6.37 -9.35 9.31
CA TYR A 50 6.45 -9.14 10.76
C TYR A 50 6.28 -10.42 11.58
N GLY A 51 6.38 -11.60 10.95
CA GLY A 51 6.33 -12.89 11.64
C GLY A 51 4.95 -13.57 11.68
N GLY A 52 3.98 -13.05 10.91
CA GLY A 52 2.66 -13.66 10.75
C GLY A 52 1.79 -13.59 12.00
N SER A 53 0.87 -14.54 12.14
CA SER A 53 -0.19 -14.52 13.16
C SER A 53 0.29 -14.68 14.60
N ARG A 54 1.51 -15.16 14.83
CA ARG A 54 2.02 -15.49 16.17
C ARG A 54 2.73 -14.32 16.85
N THR A 55 3.54 -13.58 16.11
CA THR A 55 4.38 -12.47 16.60
C THR A 55 4.22 -11.20 15.79
N GLY A 56 3.37 -11.24 14.77
CA GLY A 56 3.15 -10.15 13.83
C GLY A 56 2.31 -9.00 14.38
N LEU A 57 1.94 -8.11 13.47
CA LEU A 57 1.13 -6.95 13.79
C LEU A 57 -0.31 -7.35 14.15
N MET A 58 -0.89 -6.60 15.06
CA MET A 58 -2.28 -6.70 15.48
C MET A 58 -2.97 -5.33 15.36
N VAL A 59 -4.28 -5.34 15.18
CA VAL A 59 -5.07 -4.10 15.27
C VAL A 59 -5.01 -3.55 16.69
N GLY A 60 -4.84 -2.25 16.80
CA GLY A 60 -4.62 -1.57 18.08
C GLY A 60 -5.90 -1.32 18.87
N LYS A 61 -7.07 -1.24 18.20
CA LYS A 61 -8.38 -0.99 18.80
C LYS A 61 -9.38 -2.07 18.41
N LYS A 62 -10.33 -2.37 19.29
CA LYS A 62 -11.38 -3.37 19.10
C LYS A 62 -12.26 -3.11 17.86
N HIS A 63 -12.56 -1.84 17.55
CA HIS A 63 -13.41 -1.43 16.43
C HIS A 63 -12.64 -0.66 15.36
N GLN A 64 -11.35 -0.95 15.21
CA GLN A 64 -10.51 -0.25 14.25
C GLN A 64 -10.98 -0.46 12.81
N ASP A 65 -11.40 -1.66 12.47
CA ASP A 65 -11.83 -1.99 11.12
C ASP A 65 -13.12 -1.25 10.75
N ASP A 66 -14.04 -1.12 11.70
CA ASP A 66 -15.26 -0.31 11.51
C ASP A 66 -14.93 1.17 11.25
N GLU A 67 -13.96 1.73 12.00
CA GLU A 67 -13.48 3.11 11.83
C GLU A 67 -12.74 3.33 10.50
N LYS A 68 -12.15 2.27 9.93
CA LYS A 68 -11.32 2.32 8.71
C LYS A 68 -12.03 1.85 7.45
N GLN A 69 -13.32 1.59 7.52
CA GLN A 69 -14.12 1.26 6.35
C GLN A 69 -14.16 2.42 5.36
N HIS A 70 -13.85 2.15 4.10
CA HIS A 70 -13.91 3.17 3.03
C HIS A 70 -15.33 3.40 2.50
N GLY A 71 -16.24 2.43 2.64
CA GLY A 71 -17.64 2.53 2.25
C GLY A 71 -17.92 2.65 0.76
N LEU A 72 -16.87 2.55 -0.09
CA LEU A 72 -16.98 2.73 -1.53
C LEU A 72 -17.44 1.46 -2.23
N THR A 73 -18.31 1.61 -3.21
CA THR A 73 -18.60 0.61 -4.22
C THR A 73 -18.41 1.26 -5.57
N VAL A 74 -17.47 0.75 -6.37
CA VAL A 74 -17.11 1.32 -7.67
C VAL A 74 -17.59 0.38 -8.76
N LYS A 75 -18.28 0.94 -9.75
CA LYS A 75 -18.78 0.22 -10.91
C LYS A 75 -18.20 0.79 -12.19
N ILE A 76 -17.80 -0.09 -13.10
CA ILE A 76 -17.40 0.24 -14.46
C ILE A 76 -18.26 -0.60 -15.40
N ASN A 77 -18.93 0.06 -16.35
CA ASN A 77 -19.85 -0.59 -17.29
C ASN A 77 -20.91 -1.49 -16.61
N GLY A 78 -21.41 -1.07 -15.44
CA GLY A 78 -22.40 -1.80 -14.67
C GLY A 78 -21.84 -2.93 -13.77
N ASN A 79 -20.59 -3.32 -13.97
CA ASN A 79 -19.94 -4.35 -13.16
C ASN A 79 -19.26 -3.73 -11.93
N THR A 80 -19.44 -4.36 -10.77
CA THR A 80 -18.72 -3.95 -9.56
C THR A 80 -17.27 -4.39 -9.69
N VAL A 81 -16.35 -3.42 -9.68
CA VAL A 81 -14.89 -3.63 -9.75
C VAL A 81 -14.23 -3.45 -8.40
N LEU A 82 -14.77 -2.58 -7.54
CA LEU A 82 -14.37 -2.44 -6.14
C LEU A 82 -15.64 -2.45 -5.29
N ASP A 83 -15.62 -3.19 -4.20
CA ASP A 83 -16.70 -3.23 -3.23
C ASP A 83 -16.23 -2.69 -1.86
N ARG A 84 -17.17 -2.47 -0.96
CA ARG A 84 -16.87 -1.90 0.37
C ARG A 84 -16.28 -2.88 1.37
N GLU A 85 -16.25 -4.17 1.07
CA GLU A 85 -15.82 -5.21 2.00
C GLU A 85 -14.34 -5.53 1.84
N HIS A 86 -13.78 -5.28 0.65
CA HIS A 86 -12.38 -5.52 0.35
C HIS A 86 -11.59 -4.20 0.33
N HIS A 87 -10.40 -4.22 0.91
CA HIS A 87 -9.54 -3.05 1.04
C HIS A 87 -8.29 -3.11 0.15
N ILE A 88 -8.13 -4.23 -0.56
CA ILE A 88 -7.00 -4.48 -1.45
C ILE A 88 -7.52 -5.18 -2.69
N TYR A 89 -7.09 -4.67 -3.83
CA TYR A 89 -7.41 -5.22 -5.12
C TYR A 89 -6.12 -5.34 -5.92
N PHE A 90 -5.95 -6.49 -6.55
CA PHE A 90 -4.93 -6.70 -7.55
C PHE A 90 -5.61 -6.71 -8.92
N ILE A 91 -5.15 -5.83 -9.81
CA ILE A 91 -5.70 -5.71 -11.16
C ILE A 91 -4.60 -6.12 -12.12
N ASP A 92 -4.80 -7.26 -12.76
CA ASP A 92 -3.89 -7.77 -13.76
C ASP A 92 -4.23 -7.16 -15.13
N CYS A 93 -3.20 -6.74 -15.85
CA CYS A 93 -3.30 -6.21 -17.20
C CYS A 93 -2.49 -7.10 -18.14
N ASP A 94 -3.16 -7.66 -19.13
CA ASP A 94 -2.60 -8.67 -20.04
C ASP A 94 -1.56 -8.11 -21.03
N GLU A 95 -1.51 -6.80 -21.26
CA GLU A 95 -0.60 -6.19 -22.22
C GLU A 95 0.85 -6.11 -21.71
N ARG A 96 1.77 -6.35 -22.64
CA ARG A 96 3.19 -6.30 -22.34
C ARG A 96 3.70 -4.86 -22.35
N GLU A 97 4.66 -4.60 -21.49
CA GLU A 97 5.42 -3.37 -21.48
C GLU A 97 6.14 -3.16 -22.82
N SER A 98 6.13 -1.94 -23.31
CA SER A 98 6.91 -1.49 -24.46
C SER A 98 8.01 -0.51 -24.06
N SER A 99 9.00 -0.28 -24.92
CA SER A 99 9.96 0.81 -24.71
C SER A 99 9.30 2.14 -24.98
N ALA A 100 9.57 3.16 -24.16
CA ALA A 100 8.99 4.49 -24.30
C ALA A 100 9.37 5.15 -25.64
N TYR A 101 10.58 4.87 -26.14
CA TYR A 101 11.09 5.23 -27.45
C TYR A 101 12.26 4.31 -27.83
N GLU A 102 12.67 4.32 -29.10
CA GLU A 102 13.78 3.49 -29.57
C GLU A 102 15.08 3.81 -28.79
N GLY A 103 15.73 2.77 -28.27
CA GLY A 103 16.91 2.90 -27.41
C GLY A 103 16.65 3.28 -25.95
N SER A 104 15.39 3.47 -25.54
CA SER A 104 15.03 3.74 -24.14
C SER A 104 15.13 2.51 -23.28
N THR A 105 15.65 2.69 -22.04
CA THR A 105 15.56 1.70 -20.96
C THR A 105 14.25 1.83 -20.16
N SER A 106 13.52 2.95 -20.34
CA SER A 106 12.22 3.17 -19.69
C SER A 106 11.15 2.32 -20.35
N LYS A 107 10.34 1.69 -19.51
CA LYS A 107 9.19 0.90 -19.94
C LYS A 107 7.89 1.67 -19.73
N ILE A 108 6.95 1.45 -20.62
CA ILE A 108 5.59 1.98 -20.54
C ILE A 108 4.59 0.83 -20.75
N ASN A 109 3.46 0.95 -20.09
CA ASN A 109 2.30 0.09 -20.31
C ASN A 109 1.07 1.01 -20.47
N GLU A 110 0.63 1.20 -21.70
CA GLU A 110 -0.50 2.09 -22.00
C GLU A 110 -1.81 1.55 -21.45
N GLN A 111 -1.98 0.23 -21.42
CA GLN A 111 -3.18 -0.41 -20.86
C GLN A 111 -3.28 -0.16 -19.35
N GLU A 112 -2.20 -0.34 -18.61
CA GLU A 112 -2.18 -0.02 -17.18
C GLU A 112 -2.54 1.45 -16.92
N ALA A 113 -2.00 2.37 -17.72
CA ALA A 113 -2.32 3.78 -17.61
C ALA A 113 -3.80 4.06 -17.89
N GLN A 114 -4.39 3.42 -18.91
CA GLN A 114 -5.82 3.55 -19.23
C GLN A 114 -6.70 2.97 -18.12
N VAL A 115 -6.38 1.79 -17.60
CA VAL A 115 -7.09 1.15 -16.48
C VAL A 115 -7.01 2.02 -15.23
N ALA A 116 -5.83 2.55 -14.90
CA ALA A 116 -5.66 3.47 -13.77
C ALA A 116 -6.53 4.73 -13.92
N MET A 117 -6.58 5.33 -15.11
CA MET A 117 -7.43 6.49 -15.38
C MET A 117 -8.92 6.17 -15.28
N MET A 118 -9.35 5.01 -15.76
CA MET A 118 -10.75 4.57 -15.62
C MET A 118 -11.14 4.37 -14.16
N LEU A 119 -10.28 3.72 -13.38
CA LEU A 119 -10.50 3.51 -11.95
C LEU A 119 -10.54 4.83 -11.18
N LEU A 120 -9.62 5.75 -11.42
CA LEU A 120 -9.61 7.06 -10.78
C LEU A 120 -10.89 7.85 -11.05
N LYS A 121 -11.38 7.86 -12.28
CA LYS A 121 -12.65 8.52 -12.64
C LYS A 121 -13.85 7.88 -11.92
N ALA A 122 -13.89 6.55 -11.88
CA ALA A 122 -14.97 5.82 -11.25
C ALA A 122 -14.93 5.97 -9.70
N LEU A 123 -13.74 6.02 -9.10
CA LEU A 123 -13.55 6.33 -7.68
C LEU A 123 -14.00 7.75 -7.32
N ASP A 124 -13.64 8.73 -8.15
CA ASP A 124 -14.06 10.13 -7.94
C ASP A 124 -15.58 10.27 -7.99
N GLN A 125 -16.23 9.63 -8.97
CA GLN A 125 -17.68 9.58 -9.05
C GLN A 125 -18.32 8.91 -7.82
N ALA A 126 -17.84 7.73 -7.41
CA ALA A 126 -18.35 7.01 -6.25
C ALA A 126 -18.17 7.81 -4.95
N SER A 127 -17.04 8.51 -4.80
CA SER A 127 -16.77 9.40 -3.67
C SER A 127 -17.72 10.61 -3.66
N GLY A 128 -17.95 11.20 -4.83
CA GLY A 128 -18.91 12.29 -4.98
C GLY A 128 -20.35 11.89 -4.60
N ASP A 129 -20.76 10.70 -4.97
CA ASP A 129 -22.08 10.17 -4.63
C ASP A 129 -22.22 9.90 -3.11
N LEU A 130 -21.16 9.41 -2.45
CA LEU A 130 -21.16 9.26 -1.00
C LEU A 130 -21.23 10.60 -0.26
N LEU A 131 -20.55 11.62 -0.75
CA LEU A 131 -20.60 12.97 -0.21
C LEU A 131 -22.01 13.57 -0.34
N LYS A 132 -22.64 13.50 -1.53
CA LYS A 132 -23.99 13.98 -1.80
C LYS A 132 -25.04 13.28 -0.90
N ASN A 133 -24.86 12.00 -0.66
CA ASN A 133 -25.74 11.20 0.18
C ASN A 133 -25.46 11.34 1.68
N GLY A 134 -24.54 12.22 2.09
CA GLY A 134 -24.19 12.48 3.49
C GLY A 134 -23.53 11.30 4.22
N LYS A 135 -23.11 10.27 3.49
CA LYS A 135 -22.47 9.06 4.06
C LYS A 135 -21.03 9.29 4.50
N ILE A 136 -20.36 10.27 3.90
CA ILE A 136 -19.04 10.76 4.33
C ILE A 136 -19.10 12.28 4.45
N LYS A 137 -18.33 12.84 5.40
CA LYS A 137 -18.15 14.28 5.53
C LYS A 137 -16.99 14.71 4.65
N ALA A 138 -17.17 15.79 3.89
CA ALA A 138 -16.07 16.42 3.20
C ALA A 138 -14.95 16.73 4.22
N SER A 139 -13.72 16.32 3.92
CA SER A 139 -12.57 16.76 4.70
C SER A 139 -12.56 18.28 4.66
N LYS A 140 -12.55 18.93 5.84
CA LYS A 140 -12.33 20.37 5.90
C LYS A 140 -10.94 20.60 5.30
N GLU A 141 -10.88 21.22 4.13
CA GLU A 141 -9.65 21.72 3.58
C GLU A 141 -8.98 22.57 4.65
N LYS A 142 -7.87 22.11 5.18
CA LYS A 142 -6.99 22.99 5.95
C LYS A 142 -6.45 23.98 4.92
N LYS A 143 -6.99 25.18 4.90
CA LYS A 143 -6.32 26.31 4.23
C LYS A 143 -4.94 26.41 4.84
N ILE A 144 -3.95 26.13 4.00
CA ILE A 144 -2.53 26.39 4.28
C ILE A 144 -2.33 27.90 4.20
#